data_b23ea80db02f14ddf098f1eb1ed468ae
#
_entry.id   b23ea80db02f14ddf098f1eb1ed468ae
#
_cell.length_a   1.000
_cell.length_b   1.000
_cell.length_c   1.000
_cell.angle_alpha   90.00
_cell.angle_beta   90.00
_cell.angle_gamma   90.00
#
_symmetry.space_group_name_H-M   'P 1'
#
loop_
_entity.id
_entity.type
_entity.pdbx_description
1 polymer ?
#
loop_
_entity_poly.entity_id
_entity_poly.type
_entity_poly.pdbx_seq_one_letter_code
_entity_poly.pdbx_strand_id
1 'polypeptide(L)'
;LTKSKIETFFKENSDQNDVLLQEKISRYLDLKKIYKKLGEAIKADGVRIIVENGKQKYKKINPAVQEKQKINSQMLNLEKEIYMKIKPTGKTVPKPPSDVGKGGLV
;
A
#
# COMPACT_ATOMS: atom_id res chain seq x y z
N LEU A 1 -2.18 -18.70 -8.31
CA LEU A 1 -2.29 -17.37 -7.73
C LEU A 1 -2.09 -16.30 -8.79
N THR A 2 -3.00 -15.38 -8.83
CA THR A 2 -2.99 -14.32 -9.83
C THR A 2 -2.18 -13.13 -9.31
N LYS A 3 -1.24 -12.68 -10.12
CA LYS A 3 -0.50 -11.47 -9.78
C LYS A 3 -1.41 -10.27 -9.93
N SER A 4 -1.23 -9.27 -9.07
CA SER A 4 -1.98 -8.04 -9.19
C SER A 4 -1.53 -7.27 -10.42
N LYS A 5 -2.41 -6.40 -10.91
CA LYS A 5 -2.08 -5.58 -12.08
C LYS A 5 -0.88 -4.70 -11.83
N ILE A 6 -0.76 -4.17 -10.62
CA ILE A 6 0.36 -3.29 -10.29
C ILE A 6 1.67 -4.06 -10.26
N GLU A 7 1.65 -5.29 -9.75
CA GLU A 7 2.85 -6.12 -9.75
C GLU A 7 3.30 -6.41 -11.17
N THR A 8 2.39 -6.79 -12.03
CA THR A 8 2.68 -7.06 -13.42
C THR A 8 3.24 -5.83 -14.11
N PHE A 9 2.60 -4.68 -13.87
CA PHE A 9 3.04 -3.43 -14.47
C PHE A 9 4.48 -3.08 -14.07
N PHE A 10 4.79 -3.19 -12.79
CA PHE A 10 6.13 -2.88 -12.32
C PHE A 10 7.16 -3.82 -12.90
N LYS A 11 6.85 -5.11 -12.95
CA LYS A 11 7.81 -6.09 -13.46
C LYS A 11 8.04 -5.96 -14.95
N GLU A 12 7.00 -5.65 -15.69
CA GLU A 12 7.13 -5.53 -17.15
C GLU A 12 7.85 -4.26 -17.57
N ASN A 13 7.79 -3.22 -16.75
CA ASN A 13 8.31 -1.92 -17.14
C ASN A 13 9.56 -1.51 -16.38
N SER A 14 10.10 -2.39 -15.54
CA SER A 14 11.29 -2.07 -14.78
C SER A 14 12.50 -2.79 -15.36
N ASP A 15 13.68 -2.16 -15.18
CA ASP A 15 14.93 -2.77 -15.57
C ASP A 15 15.32 -3.83 -14.54
N GLN A 16 15.34 -5.07 -14.97
CA GLN A 16 15.65 -6.18 -14.08
C GLN A 16 17.06 -6.10 -13.51
N ASN A 17 17.94 -5.36 -14.15
CA ASN A 17 19.31 -5.18 -13.70
C ASN A 17 19.47 -4.04 -12.72
N ASP A 18 18.44 -3.22 -12.54
CA ASP A 18 18.46 -2.13 -11.57
C ASP A 18 18.13 -2.70 -10.19
N VAL A 19 19.17 -3.05 -9.45
CA VAL A 19 19.02 -3.75 -8.18
C VAL A 19 18.22 -2.94 -7.18
N LEU A 20 18.50 -1.64 -7.07
CA LEU A 20 17.75 -0.80 -6.14
C LEU A 20 16.29 -0.69 -6.49
N LEU A 21 16.00 -0.57 -7.77
CA LEU A 21 14.60 -0.51 -8.21
C LEU A 21 13.88 -1.81 -7.90
N GLN A 22 14.52 -2.95 -8.17
CA GLN A 22 13.89 -4.23 -7.87
C GLN A 22 13.66 -4.40 -6.38
N GLU A 23 14.57 -3.89 -5.56
CA GLU A 23 14.41 -3.94 -4.12
C GLU A 23 13.21 -3.10 -3.68
N LYS A 24 13.04 -1.92 -4.24
CA LYS A 24 11.89 -1.08 -3.92
C LYS A 24 10.57 -1.73 -4.32
N ILE A 25 10.56 -2.38 -5.47
CA ILE A 25 9.38 -3.09 -5.93
C ILE A 25 9.03 -4.22 -4.96
N SER A 26 10.05 -4.96 -4.53
CA SER A 26 9.84 -6.05 -3.58
C SER A 26 9.26 -5.52 -2.26
N ARG A 27 9.79 -4.43 -1.75
CA ARG A 27 9.28 -3.81 -0.52
C ARG A 27 7.84 -3.34 -0.69
N TYR A 28 7.55 -2.77 -1.84
CA TYR A 28 6.19 -2.34 -2.12
C TYR A 28 5.21 -3.50 -2.09
N LEU A 29 5.59 -4.61 -2.71
CA LEU A 29 4.72 -5.78 -2.74
C LEU A 29 4.51 -6.38 -1.36
N ASP A 30 5.53 -6.34 -0.51
CA ASP A 30 5.39 -6.78 0.88
C ASP A 30 4.42 -5.89 1.63
N LEU A 31 4.56 -4.58 1.47
CA LEU A 31 3.65 -3.63 2.12
C LEU A 31 2.23 -3.84 1.64
N LYS A 32 2.05 -4.16 0.38
CA LYS A 32 0.73 -4.40 -0.17
C LYS A 32 0.06 -5.60 0.49
N LYS A 33 0.83 -6.64 0.78
CA LYS A 33 0.30 -7.81 1.50
C LYS A 33 -0.12 -7.44 2.92
N ILE A 34 0.72 -6.66 3.60
CA ILE A 34 0.40 -6.20 4.96
C ILE A 34 -0.84 -5.33 4.94
N TYR A 35 -0.92 -4.42 3.99
CA TYR A 35 -2.06 -3.54 3.82
C TYR A 35 -3.36 -4.34 3.70
N LYS A 36 -3.33 -5.37 2.87
CA LYS A 36 -4.49 -6.22 2.67
C LYS A 36 -4.89 -6.95 3.94
N LYS A 37 -3.89 -7.50 4.65
CA LYS A 37 -4.17 -8.21 5.91
C LYS A 37 -4.74 -7.29 6.97
N LEU A 38 -4.23 -6.06 7.05
CA LEU A 38 -4.79 -5.09 7.98
C LEU A 38 -6.23 -4.75 7.64
N GLY A 39 -6.53 -4.62 6.35
CA GLY A 39 -7.91 -4.40 5.91
C GLY A 39 -8.83 -5.54 6.31
N GLU A 40 -8.35 -6.77 6.19
CA GLU A 40 -9.13 -7.94 6.59
C GLU A 40 -9.37 -7.96 8.09
N ALA A 41 -8.33 -7.61 8.87
CA ALA A 41 -8.47 -7.55 10.32
C ALA A 41 -9.48 -6.50 10.76
N ILE A 42 -9.44 -5.32 10.13
CA ILE A 42 -10.39 -4.27 10.43
C ILE A 42 -11.81 -4.71 10.08
N LYS A 43 -11.96 -5.40 8.96
CA LYS A 43 -13.25 -5.89 8.54
C LYS A 43 -13.81 -6.90 9.53
N ALA A 44 -12.93 -7.75 10.07
CA ALA A 44 -13.35 -8.77 11.03
C ALA A 44 -13.65 -8.19 12.40
N ASP A 45 -12.79 -7.29 12.88
CA ASP A 45 -12.85 -6.80 14.25
C ASP A 45 -13.57 -5.47 14.40
N GLY A 46 -13.74 -4.73 13.30
CA GLY A 46 -14.35 -3.43 13.32
C GLY A 46 -13.35 -2.30 13.48
N VAL A 47 -13.81 -1.09 13.17
CA VAL A 47 -12.99 0.11 13.32
C VAL A 47 -12.76 0.43 14.79
N ARG A 48 -13.71 0.09 15.65
CA ARG A 48 -13.60 0.29 17.08
C ARG A 48 -13.67 -1.07 17.75
N ILE A 49 -12.83 -1.25 18.76
CA ILE A 49 -12.78 -2.49 19.51
C ILE A 49 -13.03 -2.19 20.98
N ILE A 50 -13.44 -3.21 21.69
CA ILE A 50 -13.68 -3.12 23.13
C ILE A 50 -12.43 -3.61 23.84
N VAL A 51 -11.93 -2.80 24.75
CA VAL A 51 -10.75 -3.15 25.54
C VAL A 51 -11.22 -3.34 26.98
N GLU A 52 -10.77 -4.46 27.58
CA GLU A 52 -11.04 -4.73 28.98
C GLU A 52 -9.76 -4.52 29.77
N ASN A 53 -9.86 -3.71 30.81
CA ASN A 53 -8.73 -3.43 31.68
C ASN A 53 -9.22 -3.56 33.10
N GLY A 54 -8.99 -4.72 33.69
CA GLY A 54 -9.53 -5.03 35.00
C GLY A 54 -11.04 -5.10 34.93
N LYS A 55 -11.69 -4.27 35.74
CA LYS A 55 -13.17 -4.21 35.73
C LYS A 55 -13.74 -3.24 34.74
N GLN A 56 -12.87 -2.51 34.03
CA GLN A 56 -13.33 -1.48 33.11
C GLN A 56 -13.35 -2.01 31.69
N LYS A 57 -14.35 -1.57 30.97
CA LYS A 57 -14.46 -1.83 29.54
C LYS A 57 -14.64 -0.52 28.84
N TYR A 58 -13.93 -0.31 27.74
CA TYR A 58 -14.07 0.91 26.98
C TYR A 58 -13.81 0.61 25.50
N LYS A 59 -14.33 1.45 24.66
CA LYS A 59 -14.13 1.35 23.23
C LYS A 59 -12.91 2.18 22.85
N LYS A 60 -12.15 1.69 21.89
CA LYS A 60 -11.06 2.46 21.33
C LYS A 60 -10.95 2.12 19.87
N ILE A 61 -10.25 2.97 19.13
CA ILE A 61 -10.03 2.73 17.72
C ILE A 61 -9.12 1.51 17.57
N ASN A 62 -9.50 0.62 16.67
CA ASN A 62 -8.70 -0.56 16.37
C ASN A 62 -7.32 -0.10 15.88
N PRO A 63 -6.24 -0.52 16.55
CA PRO A 63 -4.90 -0.12 16.13
C PRO A 63 -4.58 -0.45 14.68
N ALA A 64 -5.23 -1.45 14.12
CA ALA A 64 -5.01 -1.80 12.71
C ALA A 64 -5.38 -0.67 11.77
N VAL A 65 -6.31 0.22 12.18
CA VAL A 65 -6.69 1.37 11.36
C VAL A 65 -5.50 2.31 11.18
N GLN A 66 -4.81 2.63 12.27
CA GLN A 66 -3.65 3.50 12.22
C GLN A 66 -2.48 2.84 11.48
N GLU A 67 -2.29 1.55 11.74
CA GLU A 67 -1.23 0.82 11.05
C GLU A 67 -1.48 0.79 9.55
N LYS A 68 -2.73 0.60 9.14
CA LYS A 68 -3.06 0.58 7.73
C LYS A 68 -2.78 1.93 7.08
N GLN A 69 -3.05 3.02 7.79
CA GLN A 69 -2.76 4.36 7.28
C GLN A 69 -1.26 4.58 7.10
N LYS A 70 -0.46 4.10 8.03
CA LYS A 70 1.00 4.20 7.91
C LYS A 70 1.52 3.42 6.71
N ILE A 71 1.03 2.18 6.56
CA ILE A 71 1.42 1.36 5.44
C ILE A 71 1.02 2.02 4.12
N ASN A 72 -0.18 2.60 4.08
CA ASN A 72 -0.64 3.29 2.89
C ASN A 72 0.30 4.44 2.50
N SER A 73 0.73 5.23 3.47
CA SER A 73 1.65 6.32 3.19
C SER A 73 2.98 5.82 2.64
N GLN A 74 3.48 4.73 3.21
CA GLN A 74 4.73 4.13 2.73
C GLN A 74 4.58 3.60 1.31
N MET A 75 3.43 2.98 1.03
CA MET A 75 3.16 2.47 -0.32
C MET A 75 3.09 3.60 -1.34
N LEU A 76 2.42 4.70 -0.99
CA LEU A 76 2.31 5.82 -1.90
C LEU A 76 3.68 6.43 -2.22
N ASN A 77 4.55 6.53 -1.22
CA ASN A 77 5.89 7.03 -1.44
C ASN A 77 6.70 6.12 -2.36
N LEU A 78 6.61 4.80 -2.13
CA LEU A 78 7.31 3.85 -2.99
C LEU A 78 6.75 3.86 -4.40
N GLU A 79 5.44 3.99 -4.55
CA GLU A 79 4.84 4.07 -5.87
C GLU A 79 5.41 5.22 -6.68
N LYS A 80 5.55 6.37 -6.04
CA LYS A 80 6.14 7.54 -6.72
C LYS A 80 7.57 7.27 -7.14
N GLU A 81 8.37 6.74 -6.22
CA GLU A 81 9.78 6.49 -6.51
C GLU A 81 9.95 5.46 -7.60
N ILE A 82 9.18 4.38 -7.54
CA ILE A 82 9.25 3.34 -8.55
C ILE A 82 8.79 3.87 -9.91
N TYR A 83 7.66 4.58 -9.90
CA TYR A 83 7.10 5.10 -11.14
C TYR A 83 8.07 6.05 -11.84
N MET A 84 8.78 6.88 -11.08
CA MET A 84 9.74 7.81 -11.65
C MET A 84 10.93 7.11 -12.29
N LYS A 85 11.25 5.90 -11.82
CA LYS A 85 12.35 5.12 -12.37
C LYS A 85 11.93 4.26 -13.56
N ILE A 86 10.65 4.01 -13.69
CA ILE A 86 10.13 3.24 -14.79
C ILE A 86 9.99 4.15 -15.99
N LYS A 87 10.44 3.68 -17.15
CA LYS A 87 10.26 4.44 -18.39
C LYS A 87 9.45 3.61 -19.36
N PRO A 88 8.14 3.54 -19.18
CA PRO A 88 7.29 2.77 -20.07
C PRO A 88 7.41 3.34 -21.48
N THR A 89 7.51 2.45 -22.45
CA THR A 89 7.68 2.88 -23.82
C THR A 89 6.40 2.67 -24.60
N GLY A 90 5.91 3.78 -25.18
CA GLY A 90 4.87 3.70 -26.20
C GLY A 90 3.52 3.18 -25.79
N LYS A 91 3.28 2.96 -24.50
CA LYS A 91 1.99 2.49 -24.03
C LYS A 91 1.39 3.47 -23.05
N THR A 92 0.06 3.47 -22.99
CA THR A 92 -0.63 4.26 -21.98
C THR A 92 -0.28 3.70 -20.60
N VAL A 93 0.13 4.57 -19.72
CA VAL A 93 0.56 4.19 -18.39
C VAL A 93 -0.47 4.65 -17.39
N PRO A 94 -0.91 3.77 -16.46
CA PRO A 94 -1.84 4.19 -15.41
C PRO A 94 -1.17 5.25 -14.55
N LYS A 95 -1.95 6.23 -14.12
CA LYS A 95 -1.44 7.23 -13.21
C LYS A 95 -1.25 6.62 -11.83
N PRO A 96 -0.20 7.04 -11.09
CA PRO A 96 -0.06 6.59 -9.71
C PRO A 96 -1.25 7.06 -8.88
N PRO A 97 -1.69 6.23 -7.92
CA PRO A 97 -2.83 6.63 -7.09
C PRO A 97 -2.64 7.95 -6.36
N SER A 98 -1.41 8.30 -6.05
CA SER A 98 -1.13 9.55 -5.37
C SER A 98 -1.54 10.77 -6.17
N ASP A 99 -1.56 10.67 -7.49
CA ASP A 99 -2.00 11.80 -8.32
C ASP A 99 -3.47 12.09 -8.12
N VAL A 100 -4.26 11.04 -7.97
CA VAL A 100 -5.69 11.19 -7.76
C VAL A 100 -5.96 11.90 -6.45
N GLY A 101 -5.30 11.44 -5.40
CA GLY A 101 -5.47 12.05 -4.09
C GLY A 101 -5.07 13.50 -4.09
N LYS A 102 -4.01 13.82 -4.80
CA LYS A 102 -3.53 15.18 -4.87
C LYS A 102 -4.58 16.12 -5.48
N GLY A 103 -5.21 15.68 -6.54
CA GLY A 103 -6.23 16.51 -7.17
C GLY A 103 -7.43 16.74 -6.29
N GLY A 104 -7.76 15.78 -5.47
CA GLY A 104 -8.93 15.90 -4.62
C GLY A 104 -8.71 16.71 -3.38
N LEU A 105 -7.49 16.88 -2.97
CA LEU A 105 -7.19 17.50 -1.70
C LEU A 105 -7.19 19.01 -1.72
N VAL A 106 -7.04 19.54 -2.82
CA VAL A 106 -6.86 20.99 -2.87
C VAL A 106 -8.12 21.76 -2.63
#